data_3d9137ff6810b7cc4001fb495b40b9ed
#
_entry.id   3d9137ff6810b7cc4001fb495b40b9ed
#
_cell.length_a   1.000
_cell.length_b   1.000
_cell.length_c   1.000
_cell.angle_alpha   90.00
_cell.angle_beta   90.00
_cell.angle_gamma   90.00
#
_symmetry.space_group_name_H-M   'P 1'
#
loop_
_entity.id
_entity.type
_entity.pdbx_description
1 polymer ?
#
loop_
_entity_poly.entity_id
_entity_poly.type
_entity_poly.pdbx_seq_one_letter_code
_entity_poly.pdbx_strand_id
1 'polypeptide(L)'
;MVFKSRQLLDYFHHLRDKFSICTQGEMDILPFIIQNSDALQDTLLVAGLHYTLATGDIRTYDSTVLFHKVETIRSINKRLETPRSTGFTTLVRRIATLCLVECSFGNMATAETHFEGLLSILDLHLQDGKLDTPMDFNEELTSRYLVLTYNIIHTVRSRMQERDLLSKTYGRSKPTNLEEYVTLLLS
;
A
#
# COMPACT_ATOMS: atom_id res chain seq x y z
N MET A 1 15.93 -17.24 10.17
CA MET A 1 14.90 -16.26 10.58
C MET A 1 13.56 -16.83 10.15
N VAL A 2 12.63 -17.03 11.03
CA VAL A 2 11.33 -17.61 10.67
C VAL A 2 10.39 -16.46 10.32
N PHE A 3 9.99 -16.37 9.04
CA PHE A 3 8.97 -15.41 8.63
C PHE A 3 7.61 -15.82 9.16
N LYS A 4 6.85 -14.86 9.65
CA LYS A 4 5.52 -15.06 10.27
C LYS A 4 4.39 -14.83 9.25
N SER A 5 4.62 -15.10 7.96
CA SER A 5 3.66 -14.82 6.89
C SER A 5 2.31 -15.50 7.11
N ARG A 6 2.31 -16.77 7.59
CA ARG A 6 1.08 -17.48 7.92
C ARG A 6 0.29 -16.80 9.03
N GLN A 7 0.96 -16.42 10.12
CA GLN A 7 0.31 -15.73 11.25
C GLN A 7 -0.28 -14.39 10.81
N LEU A 8 0.40 -13.68 9.92
CA LEU A 8 -0.07 -12.41 9.39
C LEU A 8 -1.27 -12.60 8.45
N LEU A 9 -1.29 -13.68 7.67
CA LEU A 9 -2.44 -14.05 6.83
C LEU A 9 -3.65 -14.45 7.69
N ASP A 10 -3.42 -15.24 8.75
CA ASP A 10 -4.47 -15.62 9.70
C ASP A 10 -5.04 -14.38 10.41
N TYR A 11 -4.19 -13.42 10.76
CA TYR A 11 -4.63 -12.13 11.30
C TYR A 11 -5.52 -11.37 10.31
N PHE A 12 -5.12 -11.28 9.05
CA PHE A 12 -5.90 -10.63 8.00
C PHE A 12 -7.28 -11.29 7.82
N HIS A 13 -7.32 -12.61 7.84
CA HIS A 13 -8.57 -13.38 7.74
C HIS A 13 -9.53 -13.06 8.90
N HIS A 14 -9.04 -13.03 10.14
CA HIS A 14 -9.84 -12.69 11.31
C HIS A 14 -10.34 -11.25 11.31
N LEU A 15 -9.57 -10.31 10.73
CA LEU A 15 -10.02 -8.94 10.54
C LEU A 15 -11.22 -8.86 9.62
N ARG A 16 -11.16 -9.54 8.48
CA ARG A 16 -12.24 -9.58 7.51
C ARG A 16 -13.54 -10.07 8.14
N ASP A 17 -13.46 -11.13 8.94
CA ASP A 17 -14.63 -11.70 9.62
C ASP A 17 -15.25 -10.74 10.65
N LYS A 18 -14.43 -9.94 11.32
CA LYS A 18 -14.92 -8.96 12.30
C LYS A 18 -15.56 -7.72 11.66
N PHE A 19 -15.03 -7.27 10.55
CA PHE A 19 -15.50 -6.05 9.90
C PHE A 19 -16.61 -6.28 8.88
N SER A 20 -17.15 -7.49 8.78
CA SER A 20 -18.38 -7.86 8.02
C SER A 20 -18.84 -6.83 6.98
N ILE A 21 -17.89 -6.30 6.19
CA ILE A 21 -18.18 -5.38 5.08
C ILE A 21 -18.79 -6.18 3.91
N CYS A 22 -18.85 -7.50 4.07
CA CYS A 22 -19.36 -8.43 3.09
C CYS A 22 -20.87 -8.47 3.13
N THR A 23 -21.49 -7.83 2.16
CA THR A 23 -22.90 -8.06 1.81
C THR A 23 -23.09 -9.51 1.35
N GLN A 24 -24.25 -10.07 1.64
CA GLN A 24 -24.64 -11.44 1.23
C GLN A 24 -24.31 -11.67 -0.24
N GLY A 25 -23.41 -12.62 -0.51
CA GLY A 25 -23.04 -13.04 -1.87
C GLY A 25 -21.57 -12.85 -2.25
N GLU A 26 -20.74 -12.34 -1.38
CA GLU A 26 -19.29 -12.18 -1.70
C GLU A 26 -18.57 -13.55 -1.67
N MET A 27 -17.92 -13.85 -2.80
CA MET A 27 -17.02 -14.98 -2.92
C MET A 27 -15.92 -14.91 -1.87
N ASP A 28 -15.57 -16.02 -1.28
CA ASP A 28 -14.36 -16.12 -0.47
C ASP A 28 -13.14 -15.80 -1.34
N ILE A 29 -12.53 -14.63 -1.12
CA ILE A 29 -11.36 -14.17 -1.89
C ILE A 29 -10.07 -14.85 -1.42
N LEU A 30 -10.09 -15.53 -0.28
CA LEU A 30 -8.90 -16.14 0.30
C LEU A 30 -8.27 -17.21 -0.61
N PRO A 31 -9.02 -18.13 -1.25
CA PRO A 31 -8.44 -19.06 -2.22
C PRO A 31 -7.74 -18.38 -3.38
N PHE A 32 -8.31 -17.29 -3.89
CA PHE A 32 -7.69 -16.49 -4.95
C PHE A 32 -6.38 -15.82 -4.49
N ILE A 33 -6.38 -15.24 -3.29
CA ILE A 33 -5.18 -14.60 -2.71
C ILE A 33 -4.06 -15.63 -2.55
N ILE A 34 -4.36 -16.82 -2.02
CA ILE A 34 -3.34 -17.87 -1.78
C ILE A 34 -2.78 -18.43 -3.09
N GLN A 35 -3.59 -18.53 -4.13
CA GLN A 35 -3.17 -19.04 -5.43
C GLN A 35 -2.37 -18.01 -6.26
N ASN A 36 -2.50 -16.73 -5.95
CA ASN A 36 -1.81 -15.65 -6.66
C ASN A 36 -0.71 -15.06 -5.77
N SER A 37 0.55 -15.33 -6.12
CA SER A 37 1.71 -14.88 -5.35
C SER A 37 1.79 -13.36 -5.18
N ASP A 38 1.39 -12.60 -6.20
CA ASP A 38 1.39 -11.15 -6.17
C ASP A 38 0.30 -10.63 -5.21
N ALA A 39 -0.91 -11.17 -5.32
CA ALA A 39 -2.01 -10.83 -4.42
C ALA A 39 -1.70 -11.20 -2.96
N LEU A 40 -1.05 -12.34 -2.74
CA LEU A 40 -0.62 -12.78 -1.41
C LEU A 40 0.40 -11.81 -0.81
N GLN A 41 1.40 -11.40 -1.57
CA GLN A 41 2.42 -10.47 -1.10
C GLN A 41 1.82 -9.10 -0.75
N ASP A 42 0.96 -8.55 -1.61
CA ASP A 42 0.29 -7.28 -1.38
C ASP A 42 -0.64 -7.35 -0.15
N THR A 43 -1.36 -8.47 0.03
CA THR A 43 -2.20 -8.71 1.21
C THR A 43 -1.38 -8.76 2.49
N LEU A 44 -0.22 -9.42 2.48
CA LEU A 44 0.65 -9.51 3.65
C LEU A 44 1.27 -8.15 4.01
N LEU A 45 1.59 -7.32 3.02
CA LEU A 45 2.02 -5.94 3.27
C LEU A 45 0.93 -5.11 3.93
N VAL A 46 -0.29 -5.15 3.41
CA VAL A 46 -1.44 -4.42 3.97
C VAL A 46 -1.81 -4.95 5.36
N ALA A 47 -1.76 -6.27 5.57
CA ALA A 47 -2.02 -6.89 6.88
C ALA A 47 -0.99 -6.45 7.93
N GLY A 48 0.29 -6.42 7.56
CA GLY A 48 1.37 -5.97 8.44
C GLY A 48 1.22 -4.50 8.81
N LEU A 49 0.89 -3.67 7.83
CA LEU A 49 0.57 -2.26 8.05
C LEU A 49 -0.60 -2.11 9.03
N HIS A 50 -1.72 -2.79 8.75
CA HIS A 50 -2.91 -2.72 9.61
C HIS A 50 -2.60 -3.18 11.04
N TYR A 51 -1.85 -4.29 11.20
CA TYR A 51 -1.44 -4.77 12.51
C TYR A 51 -0.66 -3.70 13.27
N THR A 52 0.34 -3.09 12.64
CA THR A 52 1.15 -2.03 13.23
C THR A 52 0.30 -0.84 13.66
N LEU A 53 -0.60 -0.38 12.80
CA LEU A 53 -1.50 0.75 13.10
C LEU A 53 -2.48 0.43 14.23
N ALA A 54 -3.01 -0.80 14.28
CA ALA A 54 -4.01 -1.20 15.26
C ALA A 54 -3.42 -1.49 16.64
N THR A 55 -2.17 -1.94 16.72
CA THR A 55 -1.54 -2.39 17.99
C THR A 55 -0.41 -1.49 18.48
N GLY A 56 0.14 -0.62 17.62
CA GLY A 56 1.37 0.12 17.88
C GLY A 56 2.64 -0.76 17.85
N ASP A 57 2.50 -2.07 17.63
CA ASP A 57 3.62 -3.01 17.64
C ASP A 57 4.28 -3.13 16.26
N ILE A 58 5.38 -2.43 16.08
CA ILE A 58 6.17 -2.44 14.86
C ILE A 58 7.02 -3.71 14.76
N ARG A 59 7.43 -4.30 15.89
CA ARG A 59 8.50 -5.30 15.93
C ARG A 59 8.04 -6.70 15.55
N THR A 60 6.82 -7.06 15.88
CA THR A 60 6.32 -8.45 15.74
C THR A 60 6.41 -8.96 14.31
N TYR A 61 6.11 -8.13 13.32
CA TYR A 61 6.08 -8.52 11.90
C TYR A 61 7.10 -7.76 11.03
N ASP A 62 7.96 -6.92 11.59
CA ASP A 62 8.91 -6.08 10.84
C ASP A 62 9.71 -6.87 9.79
N SER A 63 10.36 -7.96 10.19
CA SER A 63 11.13 -8.81 9.28
C SER A 63 10.27 -9.44 8.18
N THR A 64 9.00 -9.76 8.48
CA THR A 64 8.06 -10.36 7.53
C THR A 64 7.61 -9.32 6.52
N VAL A 65 7.23 -8.14 6.99
CA VAL A 65 6.84 -7.00 6.14
C VAL A 65 8.00 -6.59 5.24
N LEU A 66 9.21 -6.47 5.79
CA LEU A 66 10.41 -6.13 5.02
C LEU A 66 10.70 -7.17 3.93
N PHE A 67 10.59 -8.46 4.24
CA PHE A 67 10.76 -9.53 3.26
C PHE A 67 9.76 -9.38 2.10
N HIS A 68 8.46 -9.26 2.40
CA HIS A 68 7.45 -9.12 1.36
C HIS A 68 7.58 -7.82 0.57
N LYS A 69 8.01 -6.73 1.21
CA LYS A 69 8.31 -5.47 0.54
C LYS A 69 9.44 -5.64 -0.49
N VAL A 70 10.54 -6.30 -0.12
CA VAL A 70 11.66 -6.57 -1.03
C VAL A 70 11.22 -7.45 -2.20
N GLU A 71 10.44 -8.50 -1.94
CA GLU A 71 9.92 -9.37 -3.00
C GLU A 71 8.95 -8.63 -3.94
N THR A 72 8.13 -7.73 -3.40
CA THR A 72 7.24 -6.86 -4.20
C THR A 72 8.06 -5.96 -5.11
N ILE A 73 9.11 -5.30 -4.61
CA ILE A 73 10.01 -4.46 -5.41
C ILE A 73 10.69 -5.28 -6.52
N ARG A 74 11.18 -6.46 -6.22
CA ARG A 74 11.81 -7.35 -7.22
C ARG A 74 10.82 -7.74 -8.33
N SER A 75 9.60 -8.08 -7.95
CA SER A 75 8.56 -8.43 -8.93
C SER A 75 8.17 -7.24 -9.81
N ILE A 76 8.07 -6.03 -9.23
CA ILE A 76 7.83 -4.80 -10.00
C ILE A 76 8.95 -4.57 -11.00
N ASN A 77 10.21 -4.58 -10.57
CA ASN A 77 11.36 -4.35 -11.45
C ASN A 77 11.39 -5.36 -12.61
N LYS A 78 11.18 -6.65 -12.31
CA LYS A 78 11.10 -7.69 -13.34
C LYS A 78 9.99 -7.42 -14.38
N ARG A 79 8.84 -6.89 -13.94
CA ARG A 79 7.73 -6.54 -14.85
C ARG A 79 8.06 -5.31 -15.70
N LEU A 80 8.77 -4.33 -15.14
CA LEU A 80 9.20 -3.14 -15.89
C LEU A 80 10.23 -3.47 -16.98
N GLU A 81 11.05 -4.50 -16.79
CA GLU A 81 12.02 -4.98 -17.78
C GLU A 81 11.36 -5.73 -18.96
N THR A 82 10.13 -6.20 -18.79
CA THR A 82 9.43 -7.01 -19.80
C THR A 82 8.46 -6.13 -20.59
N PRO A 83 8.73 -5.84 -21.87
CA PRO A 83 7.86 -4.98 -22.68
C PRO A 83 6.46 -5.59 -22.83
N ARG A 84 5.42 -4.81 -22.55
CA ARG A 84 4.00 -5.13 -22.79
C ARG A 84 3.47 -6.37 -22.07
N SER A 85 3.77 -6.53 -20.78
CA SER A 85 3.19 -7.63 -20.02
C SER A 85 1.68 -7.44 -19.79
N THR A 86 0.93 -8.52 -20.02
CA THR A 86 -0.38 -8.72 -19.44
C THR A 86 -0.28 -8.47 -17.92
N GLY A 87 -1.05 -7.53 -17.36
CA GLY A 87 -1.04 -7.28 -15.92
C GLY A 87 -0.66 -5.86 -15.51
N PHE A 88 -0.90 -4.88 -16.37
CA PHE A 88 -0.70 -3.46 -16.06
C PHE A 88 -1.41 -3.04 -14.78
N THR A 89 -2.68 -3.41 -14.61
CA THR A 89 -3.48 -3.16 -13.39
C THR A 89 -2.83 -3.76 -12.14
N THR A 90 -2.24 -4.95 -12.24
CA THR A 90 -1.48 -5.57 -11.14
C THR A 90 -0.23 -4.76 -10.80
N LEU A 91 0.52 -4.31 -11.81
CA LEU A 91 1.71 -3.48 -11.60
C LEU A 91 1.35 -2.17 -10.88
N VAL A 92 0.31 -1.49 -11.36
CA VAL A 92 -0.21 -0.25 -10.76
C VAL A 92 -0.60 -0.46 -9.28
N ARG A 93 -1.37 -1.51 -8.96
CA ARG A 93 -1.76 -1.81 -7.58
C ARG A 93 -0.55 -2.08 -6.69
N ARG A 94 0.43 -2.83 -7.18
CA ARG A 94 1.63 -3.17 -6.40
C ARG A 94 2.45 -1.93 -6.04
N ILE A 95 2.65 -1.03 -7.01
CA ILE A 95 3.36 0.23 -6.75
C ILE A 95 2.55 1.09 -5.77
N ALA A 96 1.23 1.19 -5.94
CA ALA A 96 0.36 1.91 -5.01
C ALA A 96 0.42 1.32 -3.59
N THR A 97 0.46 -0.02 -3.44
CA THR A 97 0.65 -0.69 -2.14
C THR A 97 1.98 -0.29 -1.50
N LEU A 98 3.07 -0.23 -2.27
CA LEU A 98 4.36 0.25 -1.75
C LEU A 98 4.27 1.71 -1.29
N CYS A 99 3.63 2.58 -2.06
CA CYS A 99 3.42 3.97 -1.66
C CYS A 99 2.72 4.06 -0.30
N LEU A 100 1.63 3.31 -0.11
CA LEU A 100 0.87 3.29 1.15
C LEU A 100 1.71 2.77 2.32
N VAL A 101 2.45 1.70 2.12
CA VAL A 101 3.32 1.10 3.14
C VAL A 101 4.40 2.09 3.56
N GLU A 102 5.12 2.70 2.60
CA GLU A 102 6.18 3.68 2.91
C GLU A 102 5.62 4.93 3.60
N CYS A 103 4.50 5.45 3.11
CA CYS A 103 3.83 6.59 3.69
C CYS A 103 3.45 6.32 5.16
N SER A 104 2.88 5.16 5.43
CA SER A 104 2.41 4.78 6.77
C SER A 104 3.55 4.49 7.75
N PHE A 105 4.71 4.09 7.27
CA PHE A 105 5.93 3.98 8.08
C PHE A 105 6.72 5.31 8.17
N GLY A 106 6.19 6.41 7.67
CA GLY A 106 6.80 7.73 7.74
C GLY A 106 7.88 8.01 6.69
N ASN A 107 8.08 7.10 5.75
CA ASN A 107 9.08 7.22 4.69
C ASN A 107 8.52 8.02 3.50
N MET A 108 8.08 9.27 3.75
CA MET A 108 7.39 10.08 2.74
C MET A 108 8.18 10.29 1.45
N ALA A 109 9.49 10.54 1.54
CA ALA A 109 10.33 10.72 0.35
C ALA A 109 10.33 9.46 -0.55
N THR A 110 10.36 8.27 0.04
CA THR A 110 10.29 6.99 -0.69
C THR A 110 8.89 6.78 -1.26
N ALA A 111 7.84 7.09 -0.50
CA ALA A 111 6.45 7.01 -0.97
C ALA A 111 6.21 7.94 -2.18
N GLU A 112 6.71 9.16 -2.13
CA GLU A 112 6.64 10.13 -3.24
C GLU A 112 7.40 9.63 -4.47
N THR A 113 8.60 9.08 -4.30
CA THR A 113 9.38 8.49 -5.41
C THR A 113 8.62 7.34 -6.10
N HIS A 114 8.01 6.45 -5.32
CA HIS A 114 7.18 5.38 -5.88
C HIS A 114 5.95 5.94 -6.60
N PHE A 115 5.33 6.97 -6.05
CA PHE A 115 4.14 7.59 -6.63
C PHE A 115 4.46 8.34 -7.93
N GLU A 116 5.57 9.06 -8.01
CA GLU A 116 6.04 9.70 -9.25
C GLU A 116 6.34 8.66 -10.34
N GLY A 117 6.99 7.55 -9.97
CA GLY A 117 7.19 6.43 -10.87
C GLY A 117 5.87 5.84 -11.38
N LEU A 118 4.88 5.71 -10.50
CA LEU A 118 3.53 5.25 -10.84
C LEU A 118 2.86 6.19 -11.86
N LEU A 119 2.89 7.50 -11.63
CA LEU A 119 2.34 8.49 -12.56
C LEU A 119 3.02 8.42 -13.92
N SER A 120 4.35 8.28 -13.95
CA SER A 120 5.09 8.14 -15.21
C SER A 120 4.68 6.89 -16.00
N ILE A 121 4.42 5.77 -15.33
CA ILE A 121 3.93 4.53 -15.98
C ILE A 121 2.51 4.71 -16.50
N LEU A 122 1.64 5.41 -15.75
CA LEU A 122 0.29 5.73 -16.18
C LEU A 122 0.29 6.63 -17.42
N ASP A 123 1.11 7.68 -17.44
CA ASP A 123 1.25 8.58 -18.58
C ASP A 123 1.69 7.84 -19.85
N LEU A 124 2.67 6.95 -19.73
CA LEU A 124 3.12 6.12 -20.85
C LEU A 124 2.00 5.20 -21.36
N HIS A 125 1.20 4.64 -20.46
CA HIS A 125 0.10 3.75 -20.84
C HIS A 125 -1.04 4.50 -21.51
N LEU A 126 -1.34 5.72 -21.05
CA LEU A 126 -2.34 6.60 -21.65
C LEU A 126 -1.98 7.05 -23.08
N GLN A 127 -0.69 7.28 -23.34
CA GLN A 127 -0.20 7.64 -24.68
C GLN A 127 -0.34 6.51 -25.70
N ASP A 128 -0.37 5.25 -25.25
CA ASP A 128 -0.57 4.08 -26.13
C ASP A 128 -2.02 3.90 -26.62
N GLY A 129 -2.94 4.84 -26.33
CA GLY A 129 -4.28 4.94 -26.95
C GLY A 129 -5.29 3.87 -26.56
N LYS A 130 -5.11 3.21 -25.41
CA LYS A 130 -5.99 2.11 -24.94
C LYS A 130 -7.21 2.55 -24.12
N LEU A 131 -7.59 3.83 -24.18
CA LEU A 131 -8.67 4.39 -23.36
C LEU A 131 -10.09 4.12 -23.87
N ASP A 132 -10.27 3.56 -25.07
CA ASP A 132 -11.60 3.40 -25.70
C ASP A 132 -12.30 2.07 -25.34
N THR A 133 -11.72 1.23 -24.49
CA THR A 133 -12.39 0.01 -24.02
C THR A 133 -13.16 0.28 -22.72
N PRO A 134 -14.39 -0.26 -22.57
CA PRO A 134 -15.10 -0.16 -21.29
C PRO A 134 -14.23 -0.72 -20.16
N MET A 135 -14.13 0.05 -19.07
CA MET A 135 -13.35 -0.32 -17.89
C MET A 135 -13.88 -1.63 -17.31
N ASP A 136 -13.02 -2.63 -17.19
CA ASP A 136 -13.40 -3.86 -16.49
C ASP A 136 -13.41 -3.65 -14.96
N PHE A 137 -13.95 -4.61 -14.23
CA PHE A 137 -14.03 -4.54 -12.77
C PHE A 137 -12.64 -4.34 -12.10
N ASN A 138 -11.59 -4.95 -12.65
CA ASN A 138 -10.23 -4.83 -12.11
C ASN A 138 -9.67 -3.42 -12.36
N GLU A 139 -9.99 -2.81 -13.50
CA GLU A 139 -9.58 -1.44 -13.82
C GLU A 139 -10.31 -0.43 -12.93
N GLU A 140 -11.61 -0.62 -12.70
CA GLU A 140 -12.38 0.22 -11.78
C GLU A 140 -11.84 0.13 -10.35
N LEU A 141 -11.59 -1.09 -9.85
CA LEU A 141 -11.00 -1.30 -8.52
C LEU A 141 -9.62 -0.65 -8.42
N THR A 142 -8.80 -0.79 -9.45
CA THR A 142 -7.46 -0.18 -9.50
C THR A 142 -7.54 1.34 -9.50
N SER A 143 -8.47 1.92 -10.25
CA SER A 143 -8.72 3.37 -10.27
C SER A 143 -9.11 3.89 -8.89
N ARG A 144 -10.04 3.22 -8.20
CA ARG A 144 -10.44 3.57 -6.82
C ARG A 144 -9.26 3.47 -5.86
N TYR A 145 -8.43 2.45 -6.00
CA TYR A 145 -7.23 2.26 -5.17
C TYR A 145 -6.18 3.35 -5.41
N LEU A 146 -6.01 3.80 -6.65
CA LEU A 146 -5.15 4.94 -7.00
C LEU A 146 -5.63 6.25 -6.36
N VAL A 147 -6.92 6.54 -6.47
CA VAL A 147 -7.52 7.74 -5.84
C VAL A 147 -7.33 7.70 -4.33
N LEU A 148 -7.55 6.56 -3.70
CA LEU A 148 -7.31 6.37 -2.26
C LEU A 148 -5.84 6.61 -1.90
N THR A 149 -4.92 6.02 -2.66
CA THR A 149 -3.47 6.17 -2.46
C THR A 149 -3.05 7.63 -2.58
N TYR A 150 -3.50 8.32 -3.62
CA TYR A 150 -3.26 9.75 -3.80
C TYR A 150 -3.75 10.57 -2.62
N ASN A 151 -5.00 10.35 -2.20
CA ASN A 151 -5.61 11.09 -1.09
C ASN A 151 -4.85 10.88 0.23
N ILE A 152 -4.41 9.65 0.52
CA ILE A 152 -3.64 9.33 1.72
C ILE A 152 -2.29 10.05 1.68
N ILE A 153 -1.53 9.92 0.60
CA ILE A 153 -0.22 10.57 0.45
C ILE A 153 -0.36 12.09 0.58
N HIS A 154 -1.34 12.67 -0.10
CA HIS A 154 -1.59 14.10 -0.05
C HIS A 154 -1.97 14.59 1.35
N THR A 155 -2.84 13.85 2.05
CA THR A 155 -3.27 14.18 3.41
C THR A 155 -2.10 14.11 4.39
N VAL A 156 -1.31 13.05 4.34
CA VAL A 156 -0.13 12.90 5.21
C VAL A 156 0.88 14.01 4.95
N ARG A 157 1.16 14.30 3.68
CA ARG A 157 2.06 15.38 3.28
C ARG A 157 1.60 16.73 3.81
N SER A 158 0.31 17.06 3.64
CA SER A 158 -0.27 18.33 4.11
C SER A 158 -0.16 18.46 5.63
N ARG A 159 -0.46 17.41 6.39
CA ARG A 159 -0.33 17.39 7.85
C ARG A 159 1.12 17.53 8.30
N MET A 160 2.07 16.93 7.59
CA MET A 160 3.49 17.08 7.89
C MET A 160 3.96 18.53 7.66
N GLN A 161 3.55 19.14 6.55
CA GLN A 161 3.88 20.53 6.24
C GLN A 161 3.28 21.49 7.28
N GLU A 162 2.01 21.30 7.66
CA GLU A 162 1.35 22.09 8.70
C GLU A 162 2.10 21.97 10.04
N ARG A 163 2.50 20.76 10.41
CA ARG A 163 3.25 20.51 11.64
C ARG A 163 4.65 21.11 11.61
N ASP A 164 5.35 21.06 10.48
CA ASP A 164 6.64 21.71 10.30
C ASP A 164 6.52 23.24 10.42
N LEU A 165 5.43 23.83 9.92
CA LEU A 165 5.10 25.24 10.10
C LEU A 165 4.83 25.55 11.58
N LEU A 166 4.00 24.75 12.26
CA LEU A 166 3.72 24.93 13.68
C LEU A 166 4.97 24.76 14.55
N SER A 167 5.84 23.80 14.23
CA SER A 167 7.10 23.58 14.95
C SER A 167 8.05 24.78 14.82
N LYS A 168 8.12 25.39 13.64
CA LYS A 168 8.90 26.60 13.39
C LYS A 168 8.33 27.81 14.12
N THR A 169 7.00 27.89 14.21
CA THR A 169 6.31 29.05 14.84
C THR A 169 6.29 28.94 16.37
N TYR A 170 6.14 27.73 16.91
CA TYR A 170 5.95 27.51 18.36
C TYR A 170 7.08 26.72 19.05
N GLY A 171 8.18 26.44 18.35
CA GLY A 171 9.37 25.77 18.93
C GLY A 171 9.12 24.32 19.37
N ARG A 172 8.07 23.65 18.89
CA ARG A 172 7.80 22.23 19.21
C ARG A 172 8.73 21.34 18.40
N SER A 173 9.33 20.34 19.08
CA SER A 173 10.22 19.35 18.47
C SER A 173 9.52 18.51 17.40
N LYS A 174 10.27 18.13 16.36
CA LYS A 174 9.80 17.17 15.35
C LYS A 174 9.47 15.82 16.00
N PRO A 175 8.47 15.08 15.48
CA PRO A 175 8.23 13.71 15.94
C PRO A 175 9.50 12.89 15.72
N THR A 176 9.96 12.26 16.78
CA THR A 176 11.21 11.50 16.78
C THR A 176 10.99 10.00 16.60
N ASN A 177 9.73 9.55 16.65
CA ASN A 177 9.39 8.14 16.53
C ASN A 177 8.07 7.89 15.80
N LEU A 178 7.87 6.63 15.39
CA LEU A 178 6.72 6.17 14.64
C LEU A 178 5.40 6.24 15.44
N GLU A 179 5.43 6.12 16.77
CA GLU A 179 4.23 6.24 17.62
C GLU A 179 3.59 7.63 17.52
N GLU A 180 4.41 8.67 17.49
CA GLU A 180 3.95 10.03 17.28
C GLU A 180 3.40 10.20 15.86
N TYR A 181 3.98 9.49 14.87
CA TYR A 181 3.50 9.49 13.49
C TYR A 181 2.14 8.80 13.35
N VAL A 182 1.97 7.63 13.96
CA VAL A 182 0.70 6.89 13.97
C VAL A 182 -0.40 7.68 14.68
N THR A 183 -0.08 8.33 15.80
CA THR A 183 -1.02 9.20 16.51
C THR A 183 -1.47 10.38 15.63
N LEU A 184 -0.58 10.87 14.77
CA LEU A 184 -0.87 11.93 13.80
C LEU A 184 -1.80 11.49 12.67
N LEU A 185 -1.70 10.25 12.24
CA LEU A 185 -2.57 9.69 11.18
C LEU A 185 -3.98 9.40 11.70
N LEU A 186 -4.13 9.14 13.00
CA LEU A 186 -5.39 8.75 13.64
C LEU A 186 -6.12 9.92 14.33
N SER A 187 -5.49 11.08 14.48
CA SER A 187 -6.07 12.31 15.05
C SER A 187 -6.59 13.24 13.95
#